data_4bc6c2552792a42f003fc93d2466e634
#
_entry.id   4bc6c2552792a42f003fc93d2466e634
#
_cell.length_a   1.000
_cell.length_b   1.000
_cell.length_c   1.000
_cell.angle_alpha   90.00
_cell.angle_beta   90.00
_cell.angle_gamma   90.00
#
_symmetry.space_group_name_H-M   'P 1'
#
loop_
_entity.id
_entity.type
_entity.pdbx_description
1 polymer ?
#
loop_
_entity_poly.entity_id
_entity_poly.type
_entity_poly.pdbx_seq_one_letter_code
_entity_poly.pdbx_strand_id
1 'polypeptide(L)' 'MSIKSGSIVELMDLGPEPIDPRYAAYFTPGTRHTVLFFDPVTGEIELSYPGLVVSRPGDGVTFFPGEYKLIVE' A
#
# COMPACT_ATOMS: atom_id res chain seq x y z
N MET A 1 -8.80 7.06 -14.84
CA MET A 1 -7.97 7.22 -13.62
C MET A 1 -7.13 5.98 -13.45
N SER A 2 -5.86 6.14 -13.24
CA SER A 2 -4.96 5.00 -13.09
C SER A 2 -3.95 5.24 -11.97
N ILE A 3 -3.71 4.18 -11.19
CA ILE A 3 -2.69 4.19 -10.14
C ILE A 3 -1.33 4.03 -10.77
N LYS A 4 -0.35 4.74 -10.22
CA LYS A 4 1.04 4.67 -10.65
C LYS A 4 1.94 4.95 -9.45
N SER A 5 3.23 4.75 -9.62
CA SER A 5 4.21 5.18 -8.64
C SER A 5 4.04 6.68 -8.36
N GLY A 6 3.96 7.05 -7.10
CA GLY A 6 3.71 8.43 -6.66
C GLY A 6 2.24 8.75 -6.36
N SER A 7 1.30 7.89 -6.77
CA SER A 7 -0.11 8.07 -6.43
C SER A 7 -0.32 7.98 -4.91
N ILE A 8 -1.37 8.64 -4.42
CA ILE A 8 -1.76 8.57 -3.01
C ILE A 8 -2.97 7.68 -2.88
N VAL A 9 -2.90 6.71 -1.98
CA VAL A 9 -4.01 5.79 -1.69
C VAL A 9 -4.38 5.88 -0.22
N GLU A 10 -5.63 5.54 0.09
CA GLU A 10 -6.11 5.42 1.46
C GLU A 10 -6.41 3.95 1.72
N LEU A 11 -5.92 3.42 2.83
CA LEU A 11 -6.17 2.03 3.17
C LEU A 11 -7.59 1.85 3.68
N MET A 12 -8.19 0.76 3.25
CA MET A 12 -9.52 0.33 3.66
C MET A 12 -9.40 -0.67 4.81
N ASP A 13 -10.54 -1.14 5.32
CA ASP A 13 -10.54 -2.22 6.29
C ASP A 13 -9.99 -3.49 5.62
N LEU A 14 -8.90 -4.01 6.17
CA LEU A 14 -8.21 -5.17 5.61
C LEU A 14 -8.85 -6.51 6.02
N GLY A 15 -9.97 -6.46 6.76
CA GLY A 15 -10.65 -7.66 7.20
C GLY A 15 -9.96 -8.33 8.40
N PRO A 16 -10.27 -9.61 8.65
CA PRO A 16 -9.79 -10.30 9.84
C PRO A 16 -8.34 -10.79 9.75
N GLU A 17 -7.70 -10.70 8.60
CA GLU A 17 -6.33 -11.19 8.45
C GLU A 17 -5.36 -10.27 9.19
N PRO A 18 -4.50 -10.82 10.07
CA PRO A 18 -3.57 -10.01 10.84
C PRO A 18 -2.45 -9.47 9.94
N ILE A 19 -2.16 -8.18 10.11
CA ILE A 19 -0.96 -7.58 9.56
C ILE A 19 0.18 -7.85 10.54
N ASP A 20 1.40 -8.00 10.03
CA ASP A 20 2.58 -8.16 10.85
C ASP A 20 2.64 -7.03 11.90
N PRO A 21 2.73 -7.34 13.21
CA PRO A 21 2.71 -6.32 14.25
C PRO A 21 3.85 -5.31 14.16
N ARG A 22 4.93 -5.62 13.46
CA ARG A 22 6.05 -4.70 13.30
C ARG A 22 5.66 -3.43 12.55
N TYR A 23 4.66 -3.50 11.68
CA TYR A 23 4.24 -2.34 10.91
C TYR A 23 2.72 -2.11 10.88
N ALA A 24 1.97 -2.90 11.62
CA ALA A 24 0.50 -2.79 11.62
C ALA A 24 0.00 -1.40 12.01
N ALA A 25 0.71 -0.72 12.91
CA ALA A 25 0.33 0.61 13.38
C ALA A 25 0.38 1.67 12.28
N TYR A 26 1.17 1.45 11.22
CA TYR A 26 1.29 2.40 10.11
C TYR A 26 0.19 2.21 9.06
N PHE A 27 -0.47 1.05 9.04
CA PHE A 27 -1.39 0.65 7.99
C PHE A 27 -2.81 0.40 8.51
N THR A 28 -3.27 1.27 9.37
CA THR A 28 -4.65 1.20 9.87
C THR A 28 -5.63 1.75 8.83
N PRO A 29 -6.90 1.32 8.83
CA PRO A 29 -7.92 1.86 7.92
C PRO A 29 -8.01 3.37 8.02
N GLY A 30 -8.12 4.04 6.87
CA GLY A 30 -8.20 5.50 6.79
C GLY A 30 -6.86 6.21 6.67
N THR A 31 -5.74 5.51 6.84
CA THR A 31 -4.42 6.13 6.65
C THR A 31 -4.08 6.23 5.16
N ARG A 32 -3.35 7.29 4.79
CA ARG A 32 -2.97 7.56 3.41
C ARG A 32 -1.49 7.33 3.21
N HIS A 33 -1.15 6.78 2.04
CA HIS A 33 0.22 6.41 1.73
C HIS A 33 0.54 6.69 0.27
N THR A 34 1.83 6.93 0.00
CA THR A 34 2.32 7.09 -1.37
C THR A 34 2.68 5.72 -1.94
N VAL A 35 2.15 5.43 -3.11
CA VAL A 35 2.46 4.19 -3.83
C VAL A 35 3.89 4.25 -4.34
N LEU A 36 4.70 3.24 -4.02
CA LEU A 36 6.06 3.11 -4.51
C LEU A 36 6.09 2.36 -5.83
N PHE A 37 5.39 1.25 -5.91
CA PHE A 37 5.30 0.44 -7.12
C PHE A 37 3.86 -0.01 -7.32
N PHE A 38 3.48 -0.18 -8.58
CA PHE A 38 2.16 -0.64 -8.98
C PHE A 38 2.30 -1.69 -10.07
N ASP A 39 1.63 -2.84 -9.87
CA ASP A 39 1.56 -3.90 -10.88
C ASP A 39 0.21 -3.77 -11.61
N PRO A 40 0.21 -3.37 -12.89
CA PRO A 40 -1.05 -3.20 -13.64
C PRO A 40 -1.75 -4.51 -13.98
N VAL A 41 -1.05 -5.63 -13.89
CA VAL A 41 -1.64 -6.94 -14.19
C VAL A 41 -2.51 -7.43 -13.04
N THR A 42 -2.03 -7.28 -11.80
CA THR A 42 -2.72 -7.78 -10.61
C THR A 42 -3.44 -6.69 -9.83
N GLY A 43 -3.04 -5.42 -10.01
CA GLY A 43 -3.51 -4.30 -9.21
C GLY A 43 -2.80 -4.17 -7.87
N GLU A 44 -1.78 -4.96 -7.61
CA GLU A 44 -1.01 -4.87 -6.38
C GLU A 44 -0.25 -3.56 -6.30
N ILE A 45 -0.20 -3.01 -5.09
CA ILE A 45 0.64 -1.83 -4.79
C ILE A 45 1.62 -2.19 -3.68
N GLU A 46 2.75 -1.46 -3.65
CA GLU A 46 3.71 -1.59 -2.56
C GLU A 46 3.87 -0.26 -1.86
N LEU A 47 3.84 -0.33 -0.54
CA LEU A 47 3.99 0.81 0.36
C LEU A 47 5.18 0.58 1.27
N SER A 48 5.70 1.68 1.84
CA SER A 48 6.77 1.61 2.83
C SER A 48 6.31 2.21 4.15
N TYR A 49 7.11 2.05 5.18
CA TYR A 49 6.90 2.65 6.50
C TYR A 49 8.25 3.15 7.02
N PRO A 50 8.26 4.02 8.05
CA PRO A 50 9.52 4.55 8.58
C PRO A 50 10.47 3.43 8.99
N GLY A 51 11.69 3.47 8.45
CA GLY A 51 12.71 2.47 8.69
C GLY A 51 12.82 1.38 7.63
N LEU A 52 11.85 1.26 6.74
CA LEU A 52 11.91 0.30 5.63
C LEU A 52 12.48 0.99 4.39
N VAL A 53 13.58 0.47 3.87
CA VAL A 53 14.18 0.96 2.63
C VAL A 53 13.67 0.10 1.48
N VAL A 54 13.00 0.73 0.52
CA VAL A 54 12.44 0.05 -0.64
C VAL A 54 13.16 0.58 -1.87
N SER A 55 13.95 -0.28 -2.51
CA SER A 55 14.75 0.07 -3.68
C SER A 55 14.21 -0.53 -4.97
N ARG A 56 13.45 -1.59 -4.89
CA ARG A 56 12.92 -2.31 -6.06
C ARG A 56 11.61 -3.02 -5.70
N PRO A 57 10.81 -3.42 -6.72
CA PRO A 57 9.61 -4.21 -6.47
C PRO A 57 9.92 -5.48 -5.67
N GLY A 58 9.08 -5.74 -4.67
CA GLY A 58 9.25 -6.87 -3.75
C GLY A 58 9.81 -6.49 -2.40
N ASP A 59 10.40 -5.29 -2.27
CA ASP A 59 10.97 -4.84 -0.99
C ASP A 59 9.93 -4.22 -0.07
N GLY A 60 8.80 -3.79 -0.61
CA GLY A 60 7.75 -3.09 0.14
C GLY A 60 6.69 -4.01 0.71
N VAL A 61 5.72 -3.39 1.39
CA VAL A 61 4.55 -4.10 1.90
C VAL A 61 3.48 -4.08 0.83
N THR A 62 3.00 -5.25 0.43
CA THR A 62 2.06 -5.41 -0.68
C THR A 62 0.62 -5.34 -0.23
N PHE A 63 -0.20 -4.60 -0.97
CA PHE A 63 -1.64 -4.53 -0.78
C PHE A 63 -2.35 -4.84 -2.10
N PHE A 64 -3.53 -5.47 -1.99
CA PHE A 64 -4.29 -5.92 -3.15
C PHE A 64 -5.49 -5.00 -3.40
N PRO A 65 -6.07 -5.03 -4.63
CA PRO A 65 -7.31 -4.30 -4.91
C PRO A 65 -8.39 -4.66 -3.90
N GLY A 66 -9.12 -3.65 -3.43
CA GLY A 66 -10.11 -3.81 -2.36
C GLY A 66 -9.57 -3.47 -0.98
N GLU A 67 -8.26 -3.46 -0.80
CA GLU A 67 -7.62 -3.09 0.46
C GLU A 67 -7.25 -1.60 0.49
N TYR A 68 -7.33 -0.94 -0.64
CA TYR A 68 -7.02 0.49 -0.77
C TYR A 68 -7.95 1.14 -1.78
N LYS A 69 -8.01 2.48 -1.73
CA LYS A 69 -8.67 3.27 -2.77
C LYS A 69 -7.77 4.41 -3.21
N LEU A 70 -7.84 4.77 -4.49
CA LEU A 70 -7.07 5.86 -5.06
C LEU A 70 -7.63 7.21 -4.56
N ILE A 71 -6.76 8.07 -4.04
CA ILE A 71 -7.11 9.42 -3.59
C ILE A 71 -6.56 10.45 -4.56
N VAL A 72 -5.26 10.36 -4.90
CA VAL A 72 -4.59 11.28 -5.82
C VAL A 72 -3.75 10.47 -6.80
N GLU A 73 -3.96 10.72 -8.08
CA GLU A 73 -3.11 10.12 -9.11
C GLU A 73 -1.72 10.73 -9.01
#